data_60935aad72b1216d999173c6160fdfd6
#
_entry.id   60935aad72b1216d999173c6160fdfd6
#
_cell.length_a   1.000
_cell.length_b   1.000
_cell.length_c   1.000
_cell.angle_alpha   90.00
_cell.angle_beta   90.00
_cell.angle_gamma   90.00
#
_symmetry.space_group_name_H-M   'P 1'
#
loop_
_entity.id
_entity.type
_entity.pdbx_description
1 polymer ?
#
loop_
_entity_poly.entity_id
_entity_poly.type
_entity_poly.pdbx_seq_one_letter_code
_entity_poly.pdbx_strand_id
1 'polypeptide(L)'
;MMRSHYCGHLNESLNGQTVTLCGWVHRRRDHGGVIFLDIRDREGLAQVVFNPEQAEVFATADRVRSEYVVKVTGVVNPRPDGAVNPNMPSGGIEVIASDLEVLNQAETTPFPLHEHSDVGEETRLRYRFIDLRRPEMAAKLKLRSRVTNSIRRYLDENGFLDVETPILTRATPEGARDYLVPSRTHPGSFFALPQSPQLFKQLLMVAGVDRYYQIAKCFRDEDLRADRQPEFTQIDIETSFMDEADIMSITETMVRQ
;
A
#
# COMPACT_ATOMS: atom_id res chain seq x y z
N MET A 1 -11.15 -8.33 17.33
CA MET A 1 -10.61 -7.24 16.46
C MET A 1 -11.26 -5.94 16.88
N MET A 2 -10.54 -4.82 16.76
CA MET A 2 -11.13 -3.50 17.08
C MET A 2 -12.19 -3.04 16.07
N ARG A 3 -12.18 -3.55 14.85
CA ARG A 3 -13.19 -3.29 13.80
C ARG A 3 -13.89 -4.57 13.36
N SER A 4 -15.15 -4.47 12.96
CA SER A 4 -15.89 -5.56 12.31
C SER A 4 -15.76 -5.53 10.79
N HIS A 5 -15.73 -4.33 10.18
CA HIS A 5 -15.70 -4.12 8.74
C HIS A 5 -14.69 -3.03 8.34
N TYR A 6 -14.26 -3.06 7.09
CA TYR A 6 -13.56 -1.95 6.45
C TYR A 6 -14.57 -0.95 5.88
N CYS A 7 -14.21 0.35 5.91
CA CYS A 7 -15.07 1.43 5.43
C CYS A 7 -15.50 1.24 3.96
N GLY A 8 -14.56 0.88 3.10
CA GLY A 8 -14.84 0.68 1.67
C GLY A 8 -15.60 -0.61 1.34
N HIS A 9 -15.80 -1.51 2.30
CA HIS A 9 -16.56 -2.76 2.09
C HIS A 9 -18.02 -2.66 2.54
N LEU A 10 -18.44 -1.53 3.12
CA LEU A 10 -19.82 -1.33 3.49
C LEU A 10 -20.69 -1.17 2.25
N ASN A 11 -21.84 -1.85 2.26
CA ASN A 11 -22.80 -1.83 1.19
C ASN A 11 -24.21 -2.11 1.72
N GLU A 12 -25.22 -2.06 0.85
CA GLU A 12 -26.63 -2.22 1.19
C GLU A 12 -26.99 -3.57 1.82
N SER A 13 -26.22 -4.63 1.61
CA SER A 13 -26.46 -5.93 2.24
C SER A 13 -26.28 -5.94 3.75
N LEU A 14 -25.58 -4.91 4.29
CA LEU A 14 -25.37 -4.72 5.72
C LEU A 14 -26.44 -3.85 6.38
N ASN A 15 -27.48 -3.45 5.65
CA ASN A 15 -28.53 -2.58 6.17
C ASN A 15 -29.17 -3.16 7.44
N GLY A 16 -29.33 -2.33 8.48
CA GLY A 16 -29.82 -2.71 9.80
C GLY A 16 -28.80 -3.42 10.69
N GLN A 17 -27.62 -3.75 10.21
CA GLN A 17 -26.57 -4.38 11.01
C GLN A 17 -25.74 -3.36 11.77
N THR A 18 -25.35 -3.72 13.00
CA THR A 18 -24.37 -2.95 13.77
C THR A 18 -22.97 -3.26 13.30
N VAL A 19 -22.21 -2.23 12.97
CA VAL A 19 -20.81 -2.32 12.53
C VAL A 19 -19.91 -1.48 13.45
N THR A 20 -18.64 -1.90 13.56
CA THR A 20 -17.59 -1.12 14.20
C THR A 20 -16.51 -0.84 13.16
N LEU A 21 -16.22 0.45 12.97
CA LEU A 21 -15.23 0.97 12.02
C LEU A 21 -14.05 1.57 12.77
N CYS A 22 -12.86 1.43 12.24
CA CYS A 22 -11.66 2.14 12.69
C CYS A 22 -10.99 2.78 11.48
N GLY A 23 -10.65 4.06 11.59
CA GLY A 23 -10.01 4.78 10.50
C GLY A 23 -9.62 6.20 10.88
N TRP A 24 -9.24 6.94 9.86
CA TRP A 24 -8.88 8.35 9.95
C TRP A 24 -10.05 9.22 9.52
N VAL A 25 -10.30 10.31 10.24
CA VAL A 25 -11.31 11.31 9.84
C VAL A 25 -10.83 12.05 8.61
N HIS A 26 -11.42 11.75 7.46
CA HIS A 26 -11.10 12.39 6.19
C HIS A 26 -11.72 13.79 6.11
N ARG A 27 -12.97 13.92 6.50
CA ARG A 27 -13.72 15.18 6.47
C ARG A 27 -14.77 15.22 7.57
N ARG A 28 -14.92 16.40 8.21
CA ARG A 28 -16.03 16.73 9.11
C ARG A 28 -16.91 17.78 8.48
N ARG A 29 -18.20 17.59 8.54
CA ARG A 29 -19.23 18.55 8.10
C ARG A 29 -20.27 18.69 9.18
N ASP A 30 -20.81 19.89 9.33
CA ASP A 30 -21.95 20.19 10.20
C ASP A 30 -23.05 20.79 9.31
N HIS A 31 -24.21 20.18 9.30
CA HIS A 31 -25.36 20.60 8.53
C HIS A 31 -26.62 20.54 9.40
N GLY A 32 -27.13 21.72 9.78
CA GLY A 32 -28.37 21.81 10.50
C GLY A 32 -28.36 21.16 11.89
N GLY A 33 -27.21 21.10 12.54
CA GLY A 33 -27.05 20.49 13.86
C GLY A 33 -26.83 18.97 13.84
N VAL A 34 -26.58 18.40 12.66
CA VAL A 34 -26.14 16.99 12.50
C VAL A 34 -24.70 16.99 12.03
N ILE A 35 -23.84 16.20 12.70
CA ILE A 35 -22.43 16.08 12.32
C ILE A 35 -22.24 14.85 11.43
N PHE A 36 -21.52 15.05 10.33
CA PHE A 36 -21.11 14.01 9.40
C PHE A 36 -19.60 13.87 9.44
N LEU A 37 -19.11 12.64 9.67
CA LEU A 37 -17.70 12.28 9.52
C LEU A 37 -17.55 11.31 8.35
N ASP A 38 -16.71 11.67 7.38
CA ASP A 38 -16.22 10.71 6.40
C ASP A 38 -14.98 10.02 7.00
N ILE A 39 -15.10 8.75 7.32
CA ILE A 39 -14.01 7.96 7.89
C ILE A 39 -13.33 7.19 6.78
N ARG A 40 -12.00 7.31 6.71
CA ARG A 40 -11.16 6.66 5.71
C ARG A 40 -10.35 5.52 6.33
N ASP A 41 -10.33 4.41 5.64
CA ASP A 41 -9.34 3.36 5.87
C ASP A 41 -8.65 2.96 4.54
N ARG A 42 -7.88 1.89 4.55
CA ARG A 42 -7.16 1.45 3.36
C ARG A 42 -8.06 0.96 2.22
N GLU A 43 -9.33 0.61 2.50
CA GLU A 43 -10.27 0.09 1.51
C GLU A 43 -11.23 1.15 0.96
N GLY A 44 -11.37 2.29 1.66
CA GLY A 44 -12.17 3.40 1.17
C GLY A 44 -12.71 4.30 2.26
N LEU A 45 -13.85 4.92 1.96
CA LEU A 45 -14.55 5.88 2.80
C LEU A 45 -15.90 5.33 3.25
N ALA A 46 -16.31 5.69 4.47
CA ALA A 46 -17.67 5.52 4.97
C ALA A 46 -18.16 6.83 5.59
N GLN A 47 -19.39 7.23 5.28
CA GLN A 47 -20.04 8.34 5.96
C GLN A 47 -20.66 7.85 7.26
N VAL A 48 -20.37 8.57 8.35
CA VAL A 48 -20.96 8.33 9.68
C VAL A 48 -21.71 9.56 10.11
N VAL A 49 -22.92 9.37 10.63
CA VAL A 49 -23.85 10.42 11.03
C VAL A 49 -23.98 10.42 12.56
N PHE A 50 -23.89 11.60 13.15
CA PHE A 50 -24.03 11.84 14.58
C PHE A 50 -25.22 12.77 14.82
N ASN A 51 -26.25 12.24 15.46
CA ASN A 51 -27.45 12.97 15.78
C ASN A 51 -27.34 13.68 17.15
N PRO A 52 -27.85 14.90 17.29
CA PRO A 52 -27.77 15.67 18.55
C PRO A 52 -28.52 15.03 19.71
N GLU A 53 -29.46 14.11 19.43
CA GLU A 53 -30.19 13.35 20.45
C GLU A 53 -29.26 12.48 21.31
N GLN A 54 -28.10 12.08 20.77
CA GLN A 54 -27.06 11.32 21.49
C GLN A 54 -25.97 12.30 22.00
N ALA A 55 -26.31 13.10 23.00
CA ALA A 55 -25.53 14.25 23.44
C ALA A 55 -24.04 13.98 23.71
N GLU A 56 -23.68 12.84 24.32
CA GLU A 56 -22.28 12.51 24.65
C GLU A 56 -21.46 12.18 23.40
N VAL A 57 -22.01 11.36 22.51
CA VAL A 57 -21.37 10.96 21.25
C VAL A 57 -21.25 12.16 20.32
N PHE A 58 -22.32 12.98 20.25
CA PHE A 58 -22.35 14.22 19.50
C PHE A 58 -21.30 15.23 19.96
N ALA A 59 -21.19 15.45 21.28
CA ALA A 59 -20.18 16.36 21.86
C ALA A 59 -18.74 15.87 21.59
N THR A 60 -18.53 14.55 21.49
CA THR A 60 -17.25 13.99 21.08
C THR A 60 -16.99 14.25 19.61
N ALA A 61 -17.97 14.00 18.74
CA ALA A 61 -17.88 14.25 17.29
C ALA A 61 -17.62 15.72 16.95
N ASP A 62 -18.14 16.65 17.73
CA ASP A 62 -17.93 18.09 17.56
C ASP A 62 -16.46 18.49 17.76
N ARG A 63 -15.74 17.83 18.63
CA ARG A 63 -14.32 18.08 18.93
C ARG A 63 -13.36 17.37 17.96
N VAL A 64 -13.85 16.40 17.20
CA VAL A 64 -13.00 15.66 16.23
C VAL A 64 -12.56 16.58 15.09
N ARG A 65 -11.30 16.39 14.66
CA ARG A 65 -10.69 17.12 13.53
C ARG A 65 -10.17 16.15 12.50
N SER A 66 -9.82 16.67 11.32
CA SER A 66 -9.22 15.89 10.23
C SER A 66 -8.02 15.08 10.71
N GLU A 67 -7.90 13.88 10.18
CA GLU A 67 -6.83 12.90 10.45
C GLU A 67 -6.79 12.36 11.88
N TYR A 68 -7.73 12.72 12.75
CA TYR A 68 -7.90 12.00 14.02
C TYR A 68 -8.19 10.52 13.72
N VAL A 69 -7.60 9.64 14.53
CA VAL A 69 -7.88 8.20 14.48
C VAL A 69 -9.05 7.90 15.38
N VAL A 70 -10.09 7.33 14.81
CA VAL A 70 -11.33 7.06 15.54
C VAL A 70 -11.79 5.63 15.38
N LYS A 71 -12.52 5.16 16.42
CA LYS A 71 -13.32 3.95 16.38
C LYS A 71 -14.77 4.36 16.56
N VAL A 72 -15.62 3.92 15.65
CA VAL A 72 -17.06 4.24 15.65
C VAL A 72 -17.85 2.96 15.60
N THR A 73 -18.86 2.86 16.45
CA THR A 73 -19.89 1.80 16.39
C THR A 73 -21.21 2.43 16.00
N GLY A 74 -21.95 1.78 15.09
CA GLY A 74 -23.25 2.30 14.63
C GLY A 74 -23.97 1.31 13.75
N VAL A 75 -25.19 1.69 13.35
CA VAL A 75 -26.07 0.88 12.48
C VAL A 75 -25.97 1.38 11.07
N VAL A 76 -25.83 0.45 10.11
CA VAL A 76 -25.83 0.75 8.68
C VAL A 76 -27.25 1.03 8.23
N ASN A 77 -27.47 2.18 7.60
CA ASN A 77 -28.76 2.59 7.04
C ASN A 77 -28.58 3.04 5.57
N PRO A 78 -29.62 2.90 4.75
CA PRO A 78 -29.66 3.54 3.44
C PRO A 78 -29.56 5.07 3.60
N ARG A 79 -28.88 5.75 2.71
CA ARG A 79 -28.94 7.22 2.65
C ARG A 79 -30.33 7.66 2.22
N PRO A 80 -30.79 8.81 2.70
CA PRO A 80 -32.04 9.41 2.21
C PRO A 80 -32.02 9.64 0.68
N ASP A 81 -33.21 9.63 0.09
CA ASP A 81 -33.36 9.95 -1.33
C ASP A 81 -32.70 11.29 -1.66
N GLY A 82 -31.92 11.33 -2.73
CA GLY A 82 -31.16 12.51 -3.15
C GLY A 82 -29.81 12.73 -2.41
N ALA A 83 -29.49 11.95 -1.37
CA ALA A 83 -28.21 12.01 -0.66
C ALA A 83 -27.21 10.91 -1.07
N VAL A 84 -27.59 10.03 -2.00
CA VAL A 84 -26.73 8.99 -2.55
C VAL A 84 -25.52 9.61 -3.27
N ASN A 85 -24.31 9.15 -2.93
CA ASN A 85 -23.09 9.63 -3.55
C ASN A 85 -22.51 8.59 -4.52
N PRO A 86 -22.67 8.74 -5.84
CA PRO A 86 -22.19 7.77 -6.82
C PRO A 86 -20.65 7.68 -6.90
N ASN A 87 -19.92 8.64 -6.34
CA ASN A 87 -18.46 8.70 -6.35
C ASN A 87 -17.83 7.92 -5.19
N MET A 88 -18.61 7.28 -4.34
CA MET A 88 -18.14 6.43 -3.24
C MET A 88 -18.70 5.02 -3.38
N PRO A 89 -17.89 3.96 -3.23
CA PRO A 89 -18.41 2.58 -3.20
C PRO A 89 -19.49 2.35 -2.13
N SER A 90 -19.36 2.99 -0.96
CA SER A 90 -20.33 2.97 0.14
C SER A 90 -21.38 4.09 0.04
N GLY A 91 -21.51 4.75 -1.11
CA GLY A 91 -22.29 5.96 -1.26
C GLY A 91 -23.82 5.81 -1.18
N GLY A 92 -24.34 4.60 -1.25
CA GLY A 92 -25.77 4.27 -1.05
C GLY A 92 -26.17 4.15 0.42
N ILE A 93 -25.18 4.03 1.33
CA ILE A 93 -25.42 3.82 2.76
C ILE A 93 -24.71 4.87 3.62
N GLU A 94 -25.11 4.93 4.88
CA GLU A 94 -24.45 5.68 5.94
C GLU A 94 -24.51 4.89 7.25
N VAL A 95 -23.64 5.21 8.20
CA VAL A 95 -23.64 4.58 9.51
C VAL A 95 -24.17 5.57 10.55
N ILE A 96 -25.28 5.26 11.19
CA ILE A 96 -25.80 6.07 12.30
C ILE A 96 -25.04 5.67 13.56
N ALA A 97 -24.21 6.57 14.07
CA ALA A 97 -23.33 6.29 15.18
C ALA A 97 -24.09 6.11 16.49
N SER A 98 -23.72 5.11 17.27
CA SER A 98 -24.13 4.91 18.65
C SER A 98 -22.99 5.11 19.64
N ASP A 99 -21.73 5.04 19.17
CA ASP A 99 -20.53 5.24 19.99
C ASP A 99 -19.39 5.82 19.14
N LEU A 100 -18.54 6.66 19.78
CA LEU A 100 -17.35 7.26 19.16
C LEU A 100 -16.22 7.36 20.18
N GLU A 101 -15.14 6.65 19.91
CA GLU A 101 -13.89 6.70 20.66
C GLU A 101 -12.79 7.36 19.83
N VAL A 102 -12.14 8.40 20.37
CA VAL A 102 -10.95 8.99 19.75
C VAL A 102 -9.74 8.19 20.22
N LEU A 103 -9.18 7.38 19.30
CA LEU A 103 -8.02 6.54 19.59
C LEU A 103 -6.72 7.36 19.60
N ASN A 104 -6.63 8.37 18.72
CA ASN A 104 -5.49 9.28 18.67
C ASN A 104 -5.89 10.61 18.02
N GLN A 105 -5.34 11.68 18.55
CA GLN A 105 -5.44 13.01 17.94
C GLN A 105 -4.32 13.22 16.93
N ALA A 106 -4.54 14.08 15.96
CA ALA A 106 -3.55 14.47 14.98
C ALA A 106 -3.41 15.99 14.93
N GLU A 107 -2.20 16.46 14.69
CA GLU A 107 -1.96 17.83 14.28
C GLU A 107 -2.45 18.06 12.84
N THR A 108 -2.59 19.33 12.45
CA THR A 108 -2.94 19.68 11.07
C THR A 108 -1.87 19.18 10.11
N THR A 109 -2.29 18.44 9.09
CA THR A 109 -1.36 17.91 8.08
C THR A 109 -0.74 19.05 7.25
N PRO A 110 0.51 18.90 6.80
CA PRO A 110 1.22 19.92 6.03
C PRO A 110 0.55 20.23 4.67
N PHE A 111 -0.32 19.36 4.20
CA PHE A 111 -1.12 19.54 2.99
C PHE A 111 -2.41 18.70 3.05
N PRO A 112 -3.45 19.09 2.31
CA PRO A 112 -4.70 18.32 2.23
C PRO A 112 -4.49 16.99 1.49
N LEU A 113 -5.20 15.96 1.95
CA LEU A 113 -5.13 14.59 1.41
C LEU A 113 -6.18 14.31 0.32
N HIS A 114 -6.70 15.36 -0.32
CA HIS A 114 -7.63 15.23 -1.45
C HIS A 114 -6.87 14.78 -2.71
N GLU A 115 -7.61 14.17 -3.62
CA GLU A 115 -7.11 13.86 -4.95
C GLU A 115 -6.55 15.11 -5.62
N HIS A 116 -6.32 15.75 -6.28
CA HIS A 116 -5.92 16.98 -6.98
C HIS A 116 -5.33 18.08 -6.08
N SER A 117 -4.44 17.73 -5.17
CA SER A 117 -3.72 18.75 -4.41
C SER A 117 -2.46 19.20 -5.18
N ASP A 118 -2.34 20.51 -5.44
CA ASP A 118 -1.17 21.13 -6.12
C ASP A 118 0.08 21.23 -5.25
N VAL A 119 0.28 20.26 -4.37
CA VAL A 119 1.43 20.23 -3.47
C VAL A 119 2.68 19.83 -4.24
N GLY A 120 3.71 20.66 -4.17
CA GLY A 120 5.01 20.41 -4.81
C GLY A 120 5.66 19.10 -4.35
N GLU A 121 6.42 18.48 -5.25
CA GLU A 121 7.03 17.17 -5.05
C GLU A 121 7.96 17.15 -3.82
N GLU A 122 8.72 18.20 -3.56
CA GLU A 122 9.61 18.31 -2.41
C GLU A 122 8.86 18.15 -1.08
N THR A 123 7.72 18.85 -0.93
CA THR A 123 6.88 18.74 0.27
C THR A 123 6.27 17.34 0.41
N ARG A 124 5.84 16.73 -0.69
CA ARG A 124 5.31 15.37 -0.70
C ARG A 124 6.37 14.33 -0.34
N LEU A 125 7.61 14.51 -0.79
CA LEU A 125 8.73 13.64 -0.43
C LEU A 125 9.13 13.80 1.03
N ARG A 126 9.17 15.03 1.53
CA ARG A 126 9.47 15.33 2.95
C ARG A 126 8.45 14.69 3.90
N TYR A 127 7.17 14.72 3.53
CA TYR A 127 6.08 14.13 4.31
C TYR A 127 5.50 12.89 3.63
N ARG A 128 6.39 12.03 3.13
CA ARG A 128 6.00 10.86 2.34
C ARG A 128 5.00 9.95 3.02
N PHE A 129 5.08 9.77 4.34
CA PHE A 129 4.16 8.99 5.14
C PHE A 129 2.74 9.58 5.16
N ILE A 130 2.57 10.89 4.96
CA ILE A 130 1.27 11.55 4.78
C ILE A 130 0.83 11.42 3.32
N ASP A 131 1.74 11.65 2.34
CA ASP A 131 1.43 11.53 0.91
C ASP A 131 0.92 10.12 0.54
N LEU A 132 1.42 9.08 1.20
CA LEU A 132 0.96 7.70 0.99
C LEU A 132 -0.50 7.44 1.42
N ARG A 133 -1.12 8.34 2.19
CA ARG A 133 -2.55 8.28 2.52
C ARG A 133 -3.45 8.77 1.38
N ARG A 134 -2.90 9.48 0.41
CA ARG A 134 -3.67 9.96 -0.74
C ARG A 134 -4.13 8.77 -1.59
N PRO A 135 -5.38 8.79 -2.12
CA PRO A 135 -5.95 7.66 -2.84
C PRO A 135 -5.09 7.15 -4.00
N GLU A 136 -4.54 8.08 -4.81
CA GLU A 136 -3.70 7.72 -5.95
C GLU A 136 -2.35 7.09 -5.53
N MET A 137 -1.80 7.48 -4.38
CA MET A 137 -0.57 6.87 -3.87
C MET A 137 -0.83 5.50 -3.24
N ALA A 138 -1.91 5.40 -2.47
CA ALA A 138 -2.37 4.12 -1.90
C ALA A 138 -2.70 3.11 -3.02
N ALA A 139 -3.32 3.55 -4.11
CA ALA A 139 -3.63 2.71 -5.27
C ALA A 139 -2.35 2.14 -5.92
N LYS A 140 -1.28 2.93 -6.03
CA LYS A 140 0.03 2.47 -6.56
C LYS A 140 0.64 1.37 -5.69
N LEU A 141 0.58 1.51 -4.36
CA LEU A 141 1.07 0.47 -3.43
C LEU A 141 0.24 -0.82 -3.55
N LYS A 142 -1.09 -0.69 -3.62
CA LYS A 142 -2.00 -1.84 -3.81
C LYS A 142 -1.73 -2.53 -5.14
N LEU A 143 -1.55 -1.76 -6.23
CA LEU A 143 -1.24 -2.29 -7.55
C LEU A 143 0.08 -3.07 -7.51
N ARG A 144 1.15 -2.46 -6.98
CA ARG A 144 2.46 -3.14 -6.85
C ARG A 144 2.34 -4.46 -6.09
N SER A 145 1.63 -4.46 -4.96
CA SER A 145 1.40 -5.68 -4.17
C SER A 145 0.66 -6.76 -4.96
N ARG A 146 -0.39 -6.39 -5.69
CA ARG A 146 -1.17 -7.33 -6.52
C ARG A 146 -0.33 -7.91 -7.65
N VAL A 147 0.41 -7.06 -8.37
CA VAL A 147 1.31 -7.51 -9.46
C VAL A 147 2.35 -8.49 -8.93
N THR A 148 3.03 -8.15 -7.82
CA THR A 148 4.02 -9.05 -7.21
C THR A 148 3.42 -10.40 -6.80
N ASN A 149 2.22 -10.38 -6.20
CA ASN A 149 1.54 -11.62 -5.79
C ASN A 149 1.08 -12.46 -7.00
N SER A 150 0.64 -11.82 -8.09
CA SER A 150 0.27 -12.52 -9.33
C SER A 150 1.48 -13.23 -9.92
N ILE A 151 2.62 -12.53 -10.03
CA ILE A 151 3.86 -13.08 -10.55
C ILE A 151 4.34 -14.26 -9.69
N ARG A 152 4.37 -14.11 -8.37
CA ARG A 152 4.75 -15.22 -7.47
C ARG A 152 3.88 -16.44 -7.68
N ARG A 153 2.56 -16.27 -7.69
CA ARG A 153 1.63 -17.38 -7.91
C ARG A 153 1.91 -18.09 -9.23
N TYR A 154 2.05 -17.32 -10.30
CA TYR A 154 2.34 -17.88 -11.62
C TYR A 154 3.63 -18.68 -11.64
N LEU A 155 4.71 -18.15 -11.09
CA LEU A 155 6.01 -18.81 -11.06
C LEU A 155 5.99 -20.05 -10.18
N ASP A 156 5.36 -19.99 -9.00
CA ASP A 156 5.18 -21.16 -8.11
C ASP A 156 4.40 -22.28 -8.81
N GLU A 157 3.29 -21.94 -9.50
CA GLU A 157 2.47 -22.91 -10.25
C GLU A 157 3.23 -23.53 -11.43
N ASN A 158 4.26 -22.85 -11.94
CA ASN A 158 5.14 -23.36 -13.00
C ASN A 158 6.43 -24.00 -12.46
N GLY A 159 6.51 -24.30 -11.17
CA GLY A 159 7.57 -25.07 -10.53
C GLY A 159 8.87 -24.28 -10.30
N PHE A 160 8.81 -22.95 -10.28
CA PHE A 160 9.93 -22.11 -9.87
C PHE A 160 10.02 -22.03 -8.35
N LEU A 161 11.25 -21.98 -7.82
CA LEU A 161 11.53 -21.77 -6.40
C LEU A 161 11.86 -20.31 -6.13
N ASP A 162 11.17 -19.67 -5.18
CA ASP A 162 11.53 -18.34 -4.65
C ASP A 162 12.69 -18.50 -3.68
N VAL A 163 13.89 -18.07 -4.10
CA VAL A 163 15.10 -18.19 -3.28
C VAL A 163 15.68 -16.79 -3.03
N GLU A 164 15.67 -16.37 -1.76
CA GLU A 164 16.29 -15.12 -1.34
C GLU A 164 17.81 -15.26 -1.29
N THR A 165 18.51 -14.35 -1.96
CA THR A 165 19.97 -14.32 -2.03
C THR A 165 20.56 -13.20 -1.16
N PRO A 166 21.82 -13.32 -0.71
CA PRO A 166 22.46 -12.26 0.07
C PRO A 166 22.56 -10.93 -0.65
N ILE A 167 22.31 -9.84 0.10
CA ILE A 167 22.47 -8.44 -0.38
C ILE A 167 23.88 -7.92 -0.07
N LEU A 168 24.47 -8.27 1.07
CA LEU A 168 25.85 -7.93 1.38
C LEU A 168 26.78 -8.96 0.71
N THR A 169 27.33 -8.57 -0.44
CA THR A 169 28.11 -9.48 -1.29
C THR A 169 29.52 -8.96 -1.53
N ARG A 170 30.28 -9.67 -2.32
CA ARG A 170 31.52 -9.19 -2.91
C ARG A 170 31.20 -8.42 -4.20
N ALA A 171 31.99 -7.38 -4.49
CA ALA A 171 31.91 -6.66 -5.77
C ALA A 171 32.06 -7.61 -6.96
N THR A 172 31.18 -7.46 -7.94
CA THR A 172 31.18 -8.24 -9.19
C THR A 172 31.21 -7.29 -10.40
N PRO A 173 31.96 -7.62 -11.46
CA PRO A 173 32.06 -6.77 -12.65
C PRO A 173 30.85 -6.97 -13.56
N GLU A 174 29.70 -6.35 -13.24
CA GLU A 174 28.44 -6.49 -14.00
C GLU A 174 28.10 -5.28 -14.88
N GLY A 175 29.04 -4.38 -15.15
CA GLY A 175 28.85 -3.28 -16.09
C GLY A 175 28.56 -1.92 -15.45
N ALA A 176 27.81 -1.84 -14.35
CA ALA A 176 27.63 -0.62 -13.54
C ALA A 176 28.68 -0.55 -12.42
N ARG A 177 28.73 0.58 -11.71
CA ARG A 177 29.49 0.67 -10.46
C ARG A 177 28.66 0.13 -9.28
N ASP A 178 29.33 -0.56 -8.37
CA ASP A 178 28.72 -1.07 -7.15
C ASP A 178 28.70 -0.01 -6.06
N TYR A 179 27.62 0.04 -5.28
CA TYR A 179 27.62 0.72 -3.98
C TYR A 179 28.42 -0.11 -2.99
N LEU A 180 29.36 0.54 -2.30
CA LEU A 180 30.23 -0.11 -1.31
C LEU A 180 29.75 0.18 0.10
N VAL A 181 29.74 -0.85 0.94
CA VAL A 181 29.40 -0.77 2.36
C VAL A 181 30.64 -1.12 3.19
N PRO A 182 31.24 -0.17 3.94
CA PRO A 182 32.43 -0.46 4.72
C PRO A 182 32.14 -1.44 5.85
N SER A 183 33.05 -2.42 6.04
CA SER A 183 32.97 -3.37 7.13
C SER A 183 33.53 -2.77 8.42
N ARG A 184 32.74 -2.79 9.50
CA ARG A 184 33.20 -2.36 10.83
C ARG A 184 34.12 -3.39 11.50
N THR A 185 33.94 -4.66 11.18
CA THR A 185 34.69 -5.79 11.79
C THR A 185 35.99 -6.10 11.06
N HIS A 186 36.13 -5.67 9.80
CA HIS A 186 37.30 -5.87 8.97
C HIS A 186 37.76 -4.54 8.39
N PRO A 187 38.63 -3.77 9.10
CA PRO A 187 39.12 -2.47 8.63
C PRO A 187 39.75 -2.59 7.23
N GLY A 188 39.38 -1.64 6.34
CA GLY A 188 39.87 -1.61 4.95
C GLY A 188 39.14 -2.57 4.00
N SER A 189 38.16 -3.34 4.48
CA SER A 189 37.32 -4.21 3.66
C SER A 189 35.92 -3.66 3.47
N PHE A 190 35.30 -3.97 2.32
CA PHE A 190 33.99 -3.49 1.94
C PHE A 190 33.12 -4.65 1.44
N PHE A 191 31.84 -4.58 1.76
CA PHE A 191 30.82 -5.30 1.01
C PHE A 191 30.38 -4.46 -0.19
N ALA A 192 29.83 -5.10 -1.21
CA ALA A 192 29.13 -4.46 -2.30
C ALA A 192 27.62 -4.78 -2.27
N LEU A 193 26.79 -3.84 -2.67
CA LEU A 193 25.37 -4.10 -2.89
C LEU A 193 25.21 -4.64 -4.32
N PRO A 194 24.41 -5.71 -4.55
CA PRO A 194 24.35 -6.39 -5.83
C PRO A 194 23.64 -5.55 -6.89
N GLN A 195 24.18 -5.54 -8.09
CA GLN A 195 23.51 -4.97 -9.27
C GLN A 195 22.37 -5.89 -9.77
N SER A 196 22.55 -7.17 -9.57
CA SER A 196 21.58 -8.26 -9.72
C SER A 196 22.08 -9.46 -8.92
N PRO A 197 21.26 -10.50 -8.64
CA PRO A 197 21.73 -11.72 -7.99
C PRO A 197 22.45 -12.68 -8.98
N GLN A 198 23.12 -12.19 -9.99
CA GLN A 198 23.65 -12.94 -11.14
C GLN A 198 24.54 -14.13 -10.73
N LEU A 199 25.50 -13.91 -9.83
CA LEU A 199 26.39 -14.98 -9.39
C LEU A 199 25.64 -16.05 -8.60
N PHE A 200 24.73 -15.62 -7.71
CA PHE A 200 23.99 -16.55 -6.85
C PHE A 200 23.03 -17.42 -7.66
N LYS A 201 22.28 -16.85 -8.61
CA LYS A 201 21.36 -17.62 -9.42
C LYS A 201 22.06 -18.64 -10.30
N GLN A 202 23.25 -18.34 -10.84
CA GLN A 202 24.09 -19.30 -11.54
C GLN A 202 24.55 -20.43 -10.60
N LEU A 203 24.97 -20.11 -9.38
CA LEU A 203 25.34 -21.13 -8.38
C LEU A 203 24.15 -22.00 -7.99
N LEU A 204 22.93 -21.45 -7.95
CA LEU A 204 21.71 -22.24 -7.71
C LEU A 204 21.43 -23.22 -8.85
N MET A 205 21.69 -22.83 -10.10
CA MET A 205 21.62 -23.78 -11.22
C MET A 205 22.64 -24.92 -11.08
N VAL A 206 23.88 -24.62 -10.72
CA VAL A 206 24.90 -25.61 -10.42
C VAL A 206 24.51 -26.53 -9.25
N ALA A 207 23.80 -25.96 -8.26
CA ALA A 207 23.28 -26.69 -7.10
C ALA A 207 22.07 -27.60 -7.40
N GLY A 208 21.54 -27.56 -8.64
CA GLY A 208 20.40 -28.38 -9.05
C GLY A 208 19.01 -27.73 -8.82
N VAL A 209 18.97 -26.44 -8.54
CA VAL A 209 17.72 -25.66 -8.55
C VAL A 209 17.46 -25.24 -9.99
N ASP A 210 16.80 -26.05 -10.76
CA ASP A 210 16.65 -25.88 -12.22
C ASP A 210 15.66 -24.75 -12.64
N ARG A 211 14.85 -24.26 -11.70
CA ARG A 211 13.94 -23.12 -11.91
C ARG A 211 13.94 -22.21 -10.67
N TYR A 212 14.59 -21.10 -10.78
CA TYR A 212 14.72 -20.09 -9.73
C TYR A 212 14.02 -18.82 -10.11
N TYR A 213 13.43 -18.15 -9.12
CA TYR A 213 13.08 -16.72 -9.22
C TYR A 213 13.28 -16.01 -7.88
N GLN A 214 13.33 -14.69 -7.95
CA GLN A 214 13.33 -13.79 -6.80
C GLN A 214 12.78 -12.43 -7.18
N ILE A 215 12.01 -11.81 -6.29
CA ILE A 215 11.68 -10.38 -6.38
C ILE A 215 12.83 -9.62 -5.72
N ALA A 216 13.90 -9.40 -6.48
CA ALA A 216 15.20 -8.96 -5.98
C ALA A 216 15.31 -7.44 -5.85
N LYS A 217 15.96 -6.98 -4.78
CA LYS A 217 16.47 -5.62 -4.67
C LYS A 217 17.82 -5.53 -5.38
N CYS A 218 17.93 -4.55 -6.28
CA CYS A 218 19.13 -4.31 -7.08
C CYS A 218 19.59 -2.86 -6.93
N PHE A 219 20.91 -2.66 -7.04
CA PHE A 219 21.55 -1.37 -6.77
C PHE A 219 22.57 -1.08 -7.87
N ARG A 220 22.55 0.14 -8.40
CA ARG A 220 23.51 0.58 -9.42
C ARG A 220 23.90 2.02 -9.17
N ASP A 221 25.20 2.29 -9.00
CA ASP A 221 25.76 3.63 -8.86
C ASP A 221 26.03 4.22 -10.26
N GLU A 222 24.95 4.66 -10.89
CA GLU A 222 24.95 5.25 -12.24
C GLU A 222 24.24 6.58 -12.26
N ASP A 223 24.46 7.36 -13.29
CA ASP A 223 23.74 8.61 -13.54
C ASP A 223 22.22 8.36 -13.65
N LEU A 224 21.47 9.14 -12.88
CA LEU A 224 20.02 9.05 -12.84
C LEU A 224 19.41 9.54 -14.15
N ARG A 225 18.37 8.85 -14.61
CA ARG A 225 17.50 9.26 -15.71
C ARG A 225 16.06 9.27 -15.22
N ALA A 226 15.13 9.81 -16.03
CA ALA A 226 13.73 9.95 -15.63
C ALA A 226 13.07 8.62 -15.17
N ASP A 227 13.52 7.49 -15.72
CA ASP A 227 13.00 6.15 -15.46
C ASP A 227 13.97 5.25 -14.68
N ARG A 228 15.11 5.77 -14.23
CA ARG A 228 16.13 4.99 -13.51
C ARG A 228 16.34 5.49 -12.10
N GLN A 229 16.40 4.56 -11.17
CA GLN A 229 16.69 4.79 -9.77
C GLN A 229 17.93 3.98 -9.36
N PRO A 230 18.73 4.48 -8.39
CA PRO A 230 19.92 3.77 -7.92
C PRO A 230 19.56 2.47 -7.17
N GLU A 231 18.37 2.41 -6.59
CA GLU A 231 17.77 1.22 -5.98
C GLU A 231 16.47 0.90 -6.69
N PHE A 232 16.33 -0.32 -7.19
CA PHE A 232 15.15 -0.77 -7.91
C PHE A 232 14.85 -2.25 -7.64
N THR A 233 13.72 -2.72 -8.11
CA THR A 233 13.29 -4.11 -7.95
C THR A 233 13.27 -4.81 -9.29
N GLN A 234 13.84 -6.01 -9.38
CA GLN A 234 13.75 -6.91 -10.53
C GLN A 234 12.89 -8.11 -10.19
N ILE A 235 12.20 -8.63 -11.21
CA ILE A 235 11.75 -10.01 -11.23
C ILE A 235 12.91 -10.76 -11.86
N ASP A 236 13.72 -11.42 -11.04
CA ASP A 236 14.90 -12.14 -11.48
C ASP A 236 14.56 -13.61 -11.64
N ILE A 237 14.91 -14.19 -12.78
CA ILE A 237 14.58 -15.56 -13.14
C ILE A 237 15.83 -16.22 -13.71
N GLU A 238 16.07 -17.49 -13.34
CA GLU A 238 17.10 -18.32 -13.96
C GLU A 238 16.58 -19.75 -14.13
N THR A 239 16.90 -20.36 -15.24
CA THR A 239 16.44 -21.72 -15.56
C THR A 239 17.55 -22.57 -16.17
N SER A 240 17.49 -23.88 -15.92
CA SER A 240 18.22 -24.91 -16.63
C SER A 240 17.30 -25.63 -17.62
N PHE A 241 17.85 -26.24 -18.66
CA PHE A 241 17.13 -27.11 -19.60
C PHE A 241 15.96 -26.43 -20.34
N MET A 242 16.06 -25.13 -20.59
CA MET A 242 15.11 -24.35 -21.37
C MET A 242 15.83 -23.59 -22.48
N ASP A 243 15.18 -23.48 -23.64
CA ASP A 243 15.64 -22.64 -24.75
C ASP A 243 14.96 -21.26 -24.74
N GLU A 244 15.29 -20.44 -25.73
CA GLU A 244 14.75 -19.08 -25.87
C GLU A 244 13.22 -19.08 -26.06
N ALA A 245 12.67 -20.06 -26.76
CA ALA A 245 11.25 -20.16 -27.03
C ALA A 245 10.48 -20.48 -25.76
N ASP A 246 11.02 -21.35 -24.89
CA ASP A 246 10.44 -21.67 -23.57
C ASP A 246 10.39 -20.43 -22.68
N ILE A 247 11.51 -19.70 -22.58
CA ILE A 247 11.57 -18.46 -21.77
C ILE A 247 10.62 -17.39 -22.28
N MET A 248 10.53 -17.21 -23.59
CA MET A 248 9.58 -16.27 -24.20
C MET A 248 8.14 -16.65 -23.88
N SER A 249 7.78 -17.93 -24.00
CA SER A 249 6.43 -18.44 -23.72
C SER A 249 6.02 -18.24 -22.26
N ILE A 250 6.91 -18.58 -21.32
CA ILE A 250 6.67 -18.38 -19.88
C ILE A 250 6.49 -16.90 -19.55
N THR A 251 7.41 -16.06 -20.08
CA THR A 251 7.37 -14.62 -19.79
C THR A 251 6.13 -13.95 -20.41
N GLU A 252 5.77 -14.29 -21.63
CA GLU A 252 4.57 -13.76 -22.30
C GLU A 252 3.31 -14.13 -21.50
N THR A 253 3.18 -15.38 -21.09
CA THR A 253 2.03 -15.85 -20.29
C THR A 253 1.97 -15.14 -18.96
N MET A 254 3.09 -14.99 -18.26
CA MET A 254 3.19 -14.26 -16.98
C MET A 254 2.74 -12.79 -17.10
N VAL A 255 3.11 -12.11 -18.19
CA VAL A 255 2.78 -10.68 -18.39
C VAL A 255 1.33 -10.47 -18.80
N ARG A 256 0.70 -11.47 -19.45
CA ARG A 256 -0.69 -11.39 -19.91
C ARG A 256 -1.73 -11.70 -18.85
N GLN A 257 -1.36 -12.27 -17.71
CA GLN A 257 -2.25 -12.53 -16.56
C GLN A 257 -2.56 -11.25 -15.76
#